data_917d1e01e469b0e7220e969afc48e5d3
#
_entry.id   917d1e01e469b0e7220e969afc48e5d3
#
_cell.length_a   1.000
_cell.length_b   1.000
_cell.length_c   1.000
_cell.angle_alpha   90.00
_cell.angle_beta   90.00
_cell.angle_gamma   90.00
#
_symmetry.space_group_name_H-M   'P 1'
#
loop_
_entity.id
_entity.type
_entity.pdbx_description
1 polymer ?
#
loop_
_entity_poly.entity_id
_entity_poly.type
_entity_poly.pdbx_seq_one_letter_code
_entity_poly.pdbx_strand_id
1 'polypeptide(L)'
;MTDNEYSKTRKAAADALIYWAKTGMREFTMRDAVNDYLEASGSNRPSIGGEETILAHRKIAANRLAIDCIYALSKEELSKVDRELVDIVWDLPRLNVGIRR
;
A
#
# COMPACT_ATOMS: atom_id res chain seq x y z
N MET A 1 -9.36 13.61 5.84
CA MET A 1 -7.89 13.62 5.79
C MET A 1 -7.40 14.75 4.92
N THR A 2 -6.44 15.48 5.37
CA THR A 2 -5.89 16.59 4.62
C THR A 2 -4.88 16.06 3.60
N ASP A 3 -4.61 16.84 2.56
CA ASP A 3 -3.60 16.48 1.57
C ASP A 3 -2.23 16.24 2.22
N ASN A 4 -1.95 16.98 3.27
CA ASN A 4 -0.69 16.87 3.98
C ASN A 4 -0.56 15.51 4.67
N GLU A 5 -1.61 15.05 5.32
CA GLU A 5 -1.60 13.75 5.99
C GLU A 5 -1.50 12.62 4.99
N TYR A 6 -2.17 12.76 3.86
CA TYR A 6 -2.12 11.77 2.79
C TYR A 6 -0.69 11.67 2.24
N SER A 7 -0.05 12.81 2.00
CA SER A 7 1.32 12.85 1.51
C SER A 7 2.31 12.24 2.50
N LYS A 8 2.12 12.52 3.79
CA LYS A 8 2.97 11.95 4.82
C LYS A 8 2.82 10.44 4.89
N THR A 9 1.59 9.96 4.82
CA THR A 9 1.31 8.53 4.86
C THR A 9 1.94 7.81 3.66
N ARG A 10 1.83 8.41 2.50
CA ARG A 10 2.43 7.88 1.28
C ARG A 10 3.95 7.82 1.36
N LYS A 11 4.55 8.90 1.87
CA LYS A 11 6.00 8.95 2.02
C LYS A 11 6.49 7.91 3.02
N ALA A 12 5.81 7.77 4.14
CA ALA A 12 6.16 6.78 5.14
C ALA A 12 6.08 5.36 4.57
N ALA A 13 5.04 5.09 3.79
CA ALA A 13 4.88 3.78 3.16
C ALA A 13 5.99 3.51 2.14
N ALA A 14 6.33 4.50 1.33
CA ALA A 14 7.40 4.36 0.34
C ALA A 14 8.75 4.13 1.02
N ASP A 15 9.06 4.89 2.06
CA ASP A 15 10.31 4.75 2.80
C ASP A 15 10.41 3.35 3.43
N ALA A 16 9.32 2.85 3.97
CA ALA A 16 9.28 1.53 4.58
C ALA A 16 9.51 0.41 3.55
N LEU A 17 8.89 0.53 2.38
CA LEU A 17 9.09 -0.44 1.31
C LEU A 17 10.52 -0.44 0.78
N ILE A 18 11.09 0.74 0.62
CA ILE A 18 12.46 0.89 0.15
C ILE A 18 13.43 0.25 1.14
N TYR A 19 13.23 0.53 2.42
CA TYR A 19 14.07 -0.03 3.46
C TYR A 19 14.00 -1.56 3.46
N TRP A 20 12.78 -2.09 3.40
CA TRP A 20 12.58 -3.54 3.35
C TRP A 20 13.25 -4.16 2.12
N ALA A 21 13.06 -3.56 0.96
CA ALA A 21 13.61 -4.10 -0.28
C ALA A 21 15.14 -4.16 -0.25
N LYS A 22 15.76 -3.15 0.34
CA LYS A 22 17.22 -3.07 0.37
C LYS A 22 17.85 -3.93 1.45
N THR A 23 17.23 -4.03 2.59
CA THR A 23 17.82 -4.74 3.71
C THR A 23 17.31 -6.16 3.89
N GLY A 24 16.16 -6.45 3.33
CA GLY A 24 15.48 -7.73 3.55
C GLY A 24 14.91 -7.86 4.96
N MET A 25 15.10 -6.85 5.81
CA MET A 25 14.58 -6.92 7.15
C MET A 25 13.12 -6.54 7.17
N ARG A 26 12.31 -7.49 7.53
CA ARG A 26 10.89 -7.26 7.58
C ARG A 26 10.52 -6.68 8.93
N GLU A 27 10.48 -5.39 9.01
CA GLU A 27 9.97 -4.76 10.20
C GLU A 27 8.46 -4.82 10.13
N PHE A 28 7.83 -5.15 11.22
CA PHE A 28 6.38 -5.23 11.24
C PHE A 28 5.74 -3.88 10.87
N THR A 29 6.45 -2.81 11.08
CA THR A 29 5.99 -1.47 10.77
C THR A 29 5.83 -1.22 9.26
N MET A 30 6.56 -1.96 8.45
CA MET A 30 6.47 -1.77 7.00
C MET A 30 5.05 -2.08 6.49
N ARG A 31 4.55 -3.23 6.88
CA ARG A 31 3.22 -3.65 6.45
C ARG A 31 2.15 -2.71 6.98
N ASP A 32 2.30 -2.28 8.22
CA ASP A 32 1.37 -1.35 8.84
C ASP A 32 1.36 0.00 8.13
N ALA A 33 2.53 0.52 7.80
CA ALA A 33 2.63 1.80 7.09
C ALA A 33 1.97 1.75 5.71
N VAL A 34 2.19 0.67 4.99
CA VAL A 34 1.58 0.49 3.67
C VAL A 34 0.07 0.32 3.80
N ASN A 35 -0.38 -0.46 4.77
CA ASN A 35 -1.80 -0.66 5.02
C ASN A 35 -2.50 0.66 5.36
N ASP A 36 -1.88 1.47 6.21
CA ASP A 36 -2.43 2.77 6.59
C ASP A 36 -2.62 3.67 5.37
N TYR A 37 -1.62 3.69 4.50
CA TYR A 37 -1.73 4.48 3.29
C TYR A 37 -2.84 3.97 2.37
N LEU A 38 -2.91 2.66 2.17
CA LEU A 38 -3.90 2.07 1.29
C LEU A 38 -5.32 2.24 1.83
N GLU A 39 -5.49 2.15 3.13
CA GLU A 39 -6.78 2.42 3.75
C GLU A 39 -7.19 3.87 3.59
N ALA A 40 -6.27 4.78 3.82
CA ALA A 40 -6.53 6.20 3.64
C ALA A 40 -6.96 6.52 2.22
N SER A 41 -6.36 5.87 1.23
CA SER A 41 -6.70 6.10 -0.16
C SER A 41 -8.04 5.50 -0.58
N GLY A 42 -8.50 4.49 0.12
CA GLY A 42 -9.73 3.80 -0.26
C GLY A 42 -10.90 4.00 0.68
N SER A 43 -10.63 4.22 1.96
CA SER A 43 -11.67 4.22 2.95
C SER A 43 -12.37 5.54 3.16
N ASN A 44 -11.85 6.61 2.66
CA ASN A 44 -12.47 7.90 2.87
C ASN A 44 -13.59 8.19 1.90
N ARG A 45 -13.88 7.31 0.99
CA ARG A 45 -14.90 7.56 0.01
C ARG A 45 -16.09 6.70 0.23
N PRO A 46 -17.28 7.26 0.21
CA PRO A 46 -18.47 6.47 0.25
C PRO A 46 -18.46 5.66 -1.02
N SER A 47 -18.58 4.39 -0.87
CA SER A 47 -18.40 3.52 -1.97
C SER A 47 -19.73 3.12 -2.55
N ILE A 48 -19.99 3.50 -3.75
CA ILE A 48 -21.17 3.09 -4.43
C ILE A 48 -20.98 1.68 -4.94
N GLY A 49 -19.77 1.35 -5.32
CA GLY A 49 -19.45 0.04 -5.84
C GLY A 49 -19.02 -0.99 -4.79
N GLY A 50 -19.05 -0.64 -3.53
CA GLY A 50 -18.66 -1.57 -2.47
C GLY A 50 -17.20 -1.94 -2.50
N GLU A 51 -16.91 -3.21 -2.25
CA GLU A 51 -15.55 -3.72 -2.19
C GLU A 51 -14.75 -3.52 -3.46
N GLU A 52 -15.40 -3.63 -4.59
CA GLU A 52 -14.71 -3.48 -5.87
C GLU A 52 -14.17 -2.07 -6.05
N THR A 53 -14.94 -1.08 -5.64
CA THR A 53 -14.50 0.31 -5.74
C THR A 53 -13.34 0.59 -4.79
N ILE A 54 -13.43 0.07 -3.58
CA ILE A 54 -12.36 0.21 -2.60
C ILE A 54 -11.09 -0.45 -3.13
N LEU A 55 -11.21 -1.64 -3.66
CA LEU A 55 -10.07 -2.37 -4.21
C LEU A 55 -9.44 -1.60 -5.37
N ALA A 56 -10.25 -1.02 -6.25
CA ALA A 56 -9.74 -0.24 -7.37
C ALA A 56 -8.94 0.97 -6.87
N HIS A 57 -9.43 1.68 -5.87
CA HIS A 57 -8.72 2.81 -5.30
C HIS A 57 -7.39 2.38 -4.65
N ARG A 58 -7.41 1.25 -3.98
CA ARG A 58 -6.19 0.72 -3.35
C ARG A 58 -5.15 0.28 -4.37
N LYS A 59 -5.61 -0.28 -5.48
CA LYS A 59 -4.69 -0.66 -6.56
C LYS A 59 -4.02 0.57 -7.18
N ILE A 60 -4.78 1.64 -7.38
CA ILE A 60 -4.23 2.89 -7.89
C ILE A 60 -3.19 3.43 -6.90
N ALA A 61 -3.50 3.41 -5.62
CA ALA A 61 -2.58 3.88 -4.60
C ALA A 61 -1.32 3.01 -4.53
N ALA A 62 -1.47 1.71 -4.67
CA ALA A 62 -0.33 0.79 -4.69
C ALA A 62 0.59 1.08 -5.87
N ASN A 63 0.00 1.36 -7.03
CA ASN A 63 0.80 1.74 -8.20
C ASN A 63 1.58 3.03 -7.95
N ARG A 64 1.00 3.98 -7.25
CA ARG A 64 1.70 5.22 -6.90
C ARG A 64 2.87 4.97 -5.97
N LEU A 65 2.71 4.04 -5.03
CA LEU A 65 3.83 3.65 -4.17
C LEU A 65 4.94 3.00 -4.96
N ALA A 66 4.59 2.12 -5.90
CA ALA A 66 5.59 1.47 -6.75
C ALA A 66 6.36 2.53 -7.56
N ILE A 67 5.67 3.52 -8.08
CA ILE A 67 6.30 4.60 -8.83
C ILE A 67 7.26 5.39 -7.92
N ASP A 68 6.88 5.65 -6.69
CA ASP A 68 7.74 6.35 -5.73
C ASP A 68 9.04 5.58 -5.47
N CYS A 69 9.02 4.26 -5.62
CA CYS A 69 10.18 3.43 -5.38
C CYS A 69 11.10 3.25 -6.60
N ILE A 70 10.59 3.59 -7.77
CA ILE A 70 11.29 3.30 -9.03
C ILE A 70 12.72 3.84 -9.10
N TYR A 71 12.92 5.06 -8.65
CA TYR A 71 14.24 5.68 -8.74
C TYR A 71 15.17 5.31 -7.60
N ALA A 72 14.65 4.69 -6.57
CA ALA A 72 15.45 4.33 -5.41
C ALA A 72 15.86 2.87 -5.40
N LEU A 73 15.26 2.06 -6.22
CA LEU A 73 15.44 0.61 -6.18
C LEU A 73 15.95 0.07 -7.50
N SER A 74 16.69 -1.03 -7.43
CA SER A 74 17.10 -1.77 -8.61
C SER A 74 15.90 -2.55 -9.15
N LYS A 75 16.01 -3.11 -10.33
CA LYS A 75 14.98 -3.92 -10.94
C LYS A 75 14.56 -5.08 -10.04
N GLU A 76 15.52 -5.72 -9.42
CA GLU A 76 15.27 -6.85 -8.56
C GLU A 76 14.52 -6.43 -7.29
N GLU A 77 14.96 -5.34 -6.69
CA GLU A 77 14.33 -4.81 -5.49
C GLU A 77 12.92 -4.32 -5.80
N LEU A 78 12.75 -3.68 -6.95
CA LEU A 78 11.44 -3.19 -7.37
C LEU A 78 10.46 -4.34 -7.58
N SER A 79 10.93 -5.45 -8.11
CA SER A 79 10.12 -6.64 -8.29
C SER A 79 9.61 -7.19 -6.97
N LYS A 80 10.43 -7.11 -5.90
CA LYS A 80 9.99 -7.52 -4.57
C LYS A 80 8.90 -6.59 -4.04
N VAL A 81 9.08 -5.28 -4.24
CA VAL A 81 8.10 -4.30 -3.81
C VAL A 81 6.75 -4.54 -4.50
N ASP A 82 6.77 -4.77 -5.79
CA ASP A 82 5.54 -5.01 -6.54
C ASP A 82 4.81 -6.24 -6.02
N ARG A 83 5.55 -7.29 -5.72
CA ARG A 83 4.97 -8.52 -5.21
C ARG A 83 4.34 -8.30 -3.84
N GLU A 84 5.05 -7.60 -2.97
CA GLU A 84 4.55 -7.32 -1.62
C GLU A 84 3.31 -6.43 -1.67
N LEU A 85 3.30 -5.44 -2.55
CA LEU A 85 2.14 -4.57 -2.71
C LEU A 85 0.90 -5.35 -3.19
N VAL A 86 1.09 -6.27 -4.13
CA VAL A 86 -0.02 -7.10 -4.59
C VAL A 86 -0.59 -7.92 -3.44
N ASP A 87 0.27 -8.52 -2.64
CA ASP A 87 -0.15 -9.31 -1.50
C ASP A 87 -0.94 -8.46 -0.49
N ILE A 88 -0.44 -7.28 -0.18
CA ILE A 88 -1.10 -6.39 0.76
C ILE A 88 -2.46 -5.94 0.22
N VAL A 89 -2.51 -5.58 -1.05
CA VAL A 89 -3.76 -5.12 -1.67
C VAL A 89 -4.82 -6.22 -1.65
N TRP A 90 -4.41 -7.45 -1.89
CA TRP A 90 -5.35 -8.57 -1.85
C TRP A 90 -5.80 -8.90 -0.43
N ASP A 91 -4.92 -8.76 0.54
CA ASP A 91 -5.24 -9.10 1.93
C ASP A 91 -6.16 -8.08 2.58
N LEU A 92 -6.01 -6.81 2.27
CA LEU A 92 -6.78 -5.77 2.93
C LEU A 92 -8.30 -5.91 2.80
N PRO A 93 -8.85 -6.12 1.63
CA PRO A 93 -10.29 -6.33 1.51
C PRO A 93 -10.76 -7.54 2.29
N ARG A 94 -9.97 -8.60 2.30
CA ARG A 94 -10.31 -9.79 3.06
C ARG A 94 -10.33 -9.53 4.55
N LEU A 95 -9.38 -8.74 5.03
CA LEU A 95 -9.32 -8.41 6.44
C LEU A 95 -10.47 -7.53 6.87
N ASN A 96 -10.84 -6.58 6.04
CA ASN A 96 -11.92 -5.67 6.35
C ASN A 96 -13.26 -6.34 6.33
N VAL A 97 -13.39 -7.34 5.48
CA VAL A 97 -14.59 -8.08 5.40
C VAL A 97 -14.38 -9.40 6.01
N GLY A 98 -13.30 -9.58 6.64
CA GLY A 98 -12.71 -10.84 7.05
C GLY A 98 -13.61 -11.88 7.61
N ILE A 99 -14.76 -11.52 7.80
CA ILE A 99 -15.66 -12.41 8.26
C ILE A 99 -16.23 -13.22 7.22
N ARG A 100 -16.02 -12.95 6.02
CA ARG A 100 -16.51 -13.67 5.00
C ARG A 100 -15.74 -14.75 4.65
N ARG A 101 -15.37 -15.47 5.25
CA ARG A 101 -14.65 -16.52 4.89
C ARG A 101 -15.40 -17.71 5.07
#